data_bf6ff0a057e76b705655b2e229516a8a
#
_entry.id   bf6ff0a057e76b705655b2e229516a8a
#
_cell.length_a   1.000
_cell.length_b   1.000
_cell.length_c   1.000
_cell.angle_alpha   90.00
_cell.angle_beta   90.00
_cell.angle_gamma   90.00
#
_symmetry.space_group_name_H-M   'P 1'
#
loop_
_entity.id
_entity.type
_entity.pdbx_description
1 polymer ?
#
loop_
_entity_poly.entity_id
_entity_poly.type
_entity_poly.pdbx_seq_one_letter_code
_entity_poly.pdbx_strand_id
1 'polypeptide(L)'
;KKYLILCPRQMKPHVSEFLPTIECIAFNKRNLFEMLKVDKLLKKRMFDIGFNPWSNGLDSCYFISYCDKFLFYKDFDKPSIINHYQVVRRYLKLPEKDWVINELILKESYKKILICPQSTDTNRNLPGEQLDRLILDFQKMYNQPEITIASMDKSDFRDGCNKFILEKTAHSSEQFIDLIKKSALIVCSDSGPLHIALALKKDLLAFLRITVPDIIINSGSCLIINKL
;
A
#
# COMPACT_ATOMS: atom_id res chain seq x y z
N LYS A 1 -8.89 -6.66 24.25
CA LYS A 1 -7.62 -7.03 23.63
C LYS A 1 -6.87 -5.75 23.32
N LYS A 2 -5.58 -5.67 23.66
CA LYS A 2 -4.73 -4.53 23.32
C LYS A 2 -3.91 -4.91 22.09
N TYR A 3 -3.88 -4.05 21.11
CA TYR A 3 -3.09 -4.22 19.90
C TYR A 3 -1.95 -3.21 19.90
N LEU A 4 -0.80 -3.62 19.39
CA LEU A 4 0.36 -2.77 19.18
C LEU A 4 0.93 -3.03 17.79
N ILE A 5 1.18 -1.98 17.05
CA ILE A 5 1.85 -2.06 15.75
C ILE A 5 3.26 -1.50 15.88
N LEU A 6 4.21 -2.30 15.44
CA LEU A 6 5.60 -1.87 15.25
C LEU A 6 5.84 -1.62 13.77
N CYS A 7 6.29 -0.43 13.41
CA CYS A 7 6.50 -0.09 11.99
C CYS A 7 7.69 0.85 11.77
N PRO A 8 8.25 0.91 10.56
CA PRO A 8 9.18 1.95 10.18
C PRO A 8 8.55 3.35 10.28
N ARG A 9 9.35 4.38 10.57
CA ARG A 9 8.85 5.76 10.78
C ARG A 9 8.00 6.29 9.63
N GLN A 10 8.40 6.02 8.38
CA GLN A 10 7.65 6.46 7.20
C GLN A 10 6.27 5.81 7.08
N MET A 11 6.04 4.68 7.74
CA MET A 11 4.74 3.97 7.73
C MET A 11 3.78 4.46 8.81
N LYS A 12 4.25 5.25 9.78
CA LYS A 12 3.40 5.74 10.87
C LYS A 12 2.17 6.52 10.38
N PRO A 13 2.28 7.42 9.38
CA PRO A 13 1.10 8.12 8.85
C PRO A 13 0.02 7.18 8.33
N HIS A 14 0.42 6.09 7.63
CA HIS A 14 -0.52 5.09 7.14
C HIS A 14 -1.24 4.38 8.30
N VAL A 15 -0.48 3.97 9.33
CA VAL A 15 -1.09 3.33 10.51
C VAL A 15 -2.05 4.30 11.21
N SER A 16 -1.66 5.55 11.40
CA SER A 16 -2.51 6.56 12.05
C SER A 16 -3.78 6.87 11.25
N GLU A 17 -3.69 6.83 9.92
CA GLU A 17 -4.84 7.06 9.04
C GLU A 17 -5.86 5.92 9.07
N PHE A 18 -5.38 4.68 8.95
CA PHE A 18 -6.28 3.52 8.81
C PHE A 18 -6.63 2.85 10.14
N LEU A 19 -5.83 3.05 11.17
CA LEU A 19 -5.96 2.40 12.47
C LEU A 19 -5.72 3.40 13.62
N PRO A 20 -6.47 4.53 13.68
CA PRO A 20 -6.19 5.63 14.60
C PRO A 20 -6.29 5.26 16.08
N THR A 21 -7.03 4.21 16.40
CA THR A 21 -7.23 3.73 17.78
C THR A 21 -6.19 2.71 18.25
N ILE A 22 -5.30 2.26 17.35
CA ILE A 22 -4.29 1.27 17.68
C ILE A 22 -2.97 1.96 18.03
N GLU A 23 -2.39 1.59 19.16
CA GLU A 23 -1.07 2.06 19.56
C GLU A 23 -0.05 1.67 18.50
N CYS A 24 0.73 2.66 18.04
CA CYS A 24 1.78 2.45 17.04
C CYS A 24 3.12 2.98 17.53
N ILE A 25 4.12 2.11 17.58
CA ILE A 25 5.51 2.48 17.84
C ILE A 25 6.26 2.48 16.52
N ALA A 26 6.64 3.66 16.08
CA ALA A 26 7.43 3.85 14.88
C ALA A 26 8.91 4.02 15.22
N PHE A 27 9.79 3.27 14.56
CA PHE A 27 11.21 3.30 14.85
C PHE A 27 12.06 3.01 13.59
N ASN A 28 13.36 3.32 13.70
CA ASN A 28 14.32 2.94 12.68
C ASN A 28 15.05 1.68 13.12
N LYS A 29 14.78 0.55 12.48
CA LYS A 29 15.40 -0.75 12.79
C LYS A 29 16.93 -0.79 12.63
N ARG A 30 17.51 0.17 11.91
CA ARG A 30 18.96 0.31 11.75
C ARG A 30 19.60 1.17 12.84
N ASN A 31 18.81 1.76 13.73
CA ASN A 31 19.30 2.58 14.84
C ASN A 31 19.23 1.79 16.14
N LEU A 32 20.41 1.41 16.66
CA LEU A 32 20.52 0.61 17.89
C LEU A 32 19.83 1.26 19.09
N PHE A 33 19.95 2.58 19.25
CA PHE A 33 19.32 3.28 20.38
C PHE A 33 17.78 3.24 20.29
N GLU A 34 17.23 3.32 19.11
CA GLU A 34 15.78 3.18 18.91
C GLU A 34 15.33 1.74 19.18
N MET A 35 16.10 0.76 18.71
CA MET A 35 15.84 -0.65 19.00
C MET A 35 15.84 -0.92 20.50
N LEU A 36 16.83 -0.39 21.26
CA LEU A 36 16.90 -0.52 22.72
C LEU A 36 15.72 0.18 23.42
N LYS A 37 15.25 1.32 22.91
CA LYS A 37 14.04 1.98 23.43
C LYS A 37 12.81 1.12 23.24
N VAL A 38 12.63 0.55 22.04
CA VAL A 38 11.52 -0.37 21.75
C VAL A 38 11.60 -1.59 22.65
N ASP A 39 12.77 -2.21 22.78
CA ASP A 39 13.04 -3.32 23.69
C ASP A 39 12.59 -3.01 25.13
N LYS A 40 13.02 -1.87 25.67
CA LYS A 40 12.65 -1.44 27.02
C LYS A 40 11.13 -1.23 27.20
N LEU A 41 10.45 -0.77 26.16
CA LEU A 41 9.01 -0.62 26.17
C LEU A 41 8.29 -1.97 26.12
N LEU A 42 8.78 -2.90 25.30
CA LEU A 42 8.20 -4.22 25.15
C LEU A 42 8.45 -5.14 26.34
N LYS A 43 9.60 -5.04 27.01
CA LYS A 43 9.92 -5.82 28.23
C LYS A 43 8.89 -5.68 29.36
N LYS A 44 8.13 -4.58 29.35
CA LYS A 44 7.04 -4.34 30.31
C LYS A 44 5.69 -4.89 29.85
N ARG A 45 5.64 -5.51 28.67
CA ARG A 45 4.42 -5.95 28.02
C ARG A 45 4.64 -7.36 27.45
N MET A 46 3.82 -8.31 27.88
CA MET A 46 3.74 -9.62 27.24
C MET A 46 2.55 -9.63 26.30
N PHE A 47 2.74 -10.22 25.13
CA PHE A 47 1.70 -10.35 24.12
C PHE A 47 1.42 -11.83 23.89
N ASP A 48 0.14 -12.18 23.84
CA ASP A 48 -0.27 -13.56 23.52
C ASP A 48 0.24 -13.97 22.13
N ILE A 49 0.23 -13.03 21.19
CA ILE A 49 0.54 -13.30 19.79
C ILE A 49 1.33 -12.16 19.18
N GLY A 50 2.46 -12.47 18.56
CA GLY A 50 3.17 -11.63 17.62
C GLY A 50 2.97 -12.13 16.19
N PHE A 51 2.89 -11.21 15.24
CA PHE A 51 2.67 -11.56 13.85
C PHE A 51 3.41 -10.65 12.88
N ASN A 52 4.17 -11.24 11.95
CA ASN A 52 4.73 -10.54 10.81
C ASN A 52 4.15 -11.11 9.50
N PRO A 53 3.19 -10.41 8.90
CA PRO A 53 2.52 -10.90 7.69
C PRO A 53 3.37 -10.83 6.43
N TRP A 54 4.50 -10.14 6.48
CA TRP A 54 5.25 -9.78 5.28
C TRP A 54 6.52 -10.59 5.07
N SER A 55 7.25 -10.92 6.12
CA SER A 55 8.54 -11.55 5.95
C SER A 55 8.82 -12.65 6.98
N ASN A 56 9.73 -13.53 6.58
CA ASN A 56 10.39 -14.49 7.47
C ASN A 56 11.65 -13.89 8.08
N GLY A 57 11.82 -12.58 7.96
CA GLY A 57 13.08 -11.90 8.13
C GLY A 57 13.62 -11.92 9.55
N LEU A 58 14.93 -11.84 9.65
CA LEU A 58 15.68 -11.68 10.89
C LEU A 58 15.17 -10.52 11.75
N ASP A 59 14.60 -9.49 11.11
CA ASP A 59 14.00 -8.33 11.80
C ASP A 59 12.90 -8.72 12.79
N SER A 60 12.11 -9.75 12.46
CA SER A 60 11.02 -10.21 13.33
C SER A 60 11.51 -11.12 14.44
N CYS A 61 12.61 -11.83 14.22
CA CYS A 61 13.19 -12.72 15.23
C CYS A 61 13.57 -11.96 16.48
N TYR A 62 13.93 -10.69 16.36
CA TYR A 62 14.26 -9.85 17.50
C TYR A 62 13.09 -9.67 18.48
N PHE A 63 11.85 -9.76 17.99
CA PHE A 63 10.66 -9.51 18.79
C PHE A 63 9.94 -10.78 19.28
N ILE A 64 10.45 -11.97 18.94
CA ILE A 64 9.84 -13.26 19.31
C ILE A 64 9.69 -13.40 20.82
N SER A 65 10.69 -12.99 21.59
CA SER A 65 10.75 -13.14 23.05
C SER A 65 9.70 -12.34 23.82
N TYR A 66 8.97 -11.43 23.15
CA TYR A 66 7.92 -10.63 23.77
C TYR A 66 6.51 -11.18 23.55
N CYS A 67 6.41 -12.35 22.93
CA CYS A 67 5.14 -12.98 22.59
C CYS A 67 5.13 -14.45 23.03
N ASP A 68 4.01 -14.93 23.55
CA ASP A 68 3.85 -16.35 23.84
C ASP A 68 3.91 -17.19 22.57
N LYS A 69 3.36 -16.66 21.48
CA LYS A 69 3.42 -17.25 20.16
C LYS A 69 3.74 -16.21 19.11
N PHE A 70 4.76 -16.44 18.29
CA PHE A 70 5.10 -15.57 17.17
C PHE A 70 4.96 -16.30 15.84
N LEU A 71 4.39 -15.62 14.86
CA LEU A 71 4.03 -16.18 13.59
C LEU A 71 4.60 -15.39 12.44
N PHE A 72 5.17 -16.13 11.55
CA PHE A 72 5.76 -15.64 10.33
C PHE A 72 4.87 -16.00 9.16
N TYR A 73 4.96 -15.23 8.11
CA TYR A 73 4.26 -15.50 6.85
C TYR A 73 4.52 -16.92 6.29
N LYS A 74 5.73 -17.44 6.48
CA LYS A 74 6.12 -18.80 6.05
C LYS A 74 5.39 -19.93 6.77
N ASP A 75 4.85 -19.65 7.98
CA ASP A 75 4.22 -20.66 8.83
C ASP A 75 2.80 -21.04 8.34
N PHE A 76 2.37 -20.41 7.25
CA PHE A 76 1.09 -20.72 6.64
C PHE A 76 1.32 -21.63 5.43
N ASP A 77 0.67 -22.78 5.43
CA ASP A 77 0.59 -23.63 4.25
C ASP A 77 0.01 -22.82 3.10
N LYS A 78 0.80 -22.66 2.05
CA LYS A 78 0.49 -21.78 0.93
C LYS A 78 0.02 -22.61 -0.26
N PRO A 79 -1.24 -22.58 -0.61
CA PRO A 79 -1.54 -22.59 -2.03
C PRO A 79 -0.97 -21.29 -2.61
N SER A 80 -0.33 -21.39 -3.77
CA SER A 80 0.41 -20.31 -4.45
C SER A 80 -0.38 -19.02 -4.74
N ILE A 81 -1.65 -18.95 -4.34
CA ILE A 81 -2.60 -17.87 -4.63
C ILE A 81 -3.46 -17.56 -3.41
N ILE A 82 -2.83 -17.29 -2.27
CA ILE A 82 -3.57 -16.70 -1.16
C ILE A 82 -3.08 -15.28 -0.96
N ASN A 83 -4.03 -14.37 -1.07
CA ASN A 83 -3.83 -12.98 -0.74
C ASN A 83 -3.43 -12.84 0.74
N HIS A 84 -2.49 -11.93 1.03
CA HIS A 84 -1.96 -11.70 2.37
C HIS A 84 -3.06 -11.47 3.43
N TYR A 85 -4.15 -10.87 3.04
CA TYR A 85 -5.27 -10.63 3.94
C TYR A 85 -6.02 -11.92 4.30
N GLN A 86 -6.21 -12.85 3.35
CA GLN A 86 -6.79 -14.14 3.63
C GLN A 86 -5.91 -14.96 4.59
N VAL A 87 -4.58 -14.87 4.42
CA VAL A 87 -3.62 -15.46 5.34
C VAL A 87 -3.84 -14.92 6.76
N VAL A 88 -3.90 -13.61 6.93
CA VAL A 88 -4.15 -12.99 8.24
C VAL A 88 -5.49 -13.44 8.83
N ARG A 89 -6.55 -13.48 8.03
CA ARG A 89 -7.88 -13.91 8.47
C ARG A 89 -7.91 -15.36 8.94
N ARG A 90 -7.38 -16.27 8.14
CA ARG A 90 -7.26 -17.68 8.51
C ARG A 90 -6.51 -17.86 9.82
N TYR A 91 -5.41 -17.14 9.94
CA TYR A 91 -4.62 -17.18 11.14
C TYR A 91 -5.36 -16.68 12.38
N LEU A 92 -6.04 -15.55 12.28
CA LEU A 92 -6.86 -15.00 13.36
C LEU A 92 -8.17 -15.76 13.56
N LYS A 93 -8.42 -16.85 12.83
CA LYS A 93 -9.67 -17.62 12.83
C LYS A 93 -10.90 -16.72 12.62
N LEU A 94 -10.74 -15.71 11.76
CA LEU A 94 -11.84 -14.84 11.34
C LEU A 94 -12.64 -15.53 10.23
N PRO A 95 -13.95 -15.29 10.14
CA PRO A 95 -14.77 -15.85 9.08
C PRO A 95 -14.18 -15.52 7.70
N GLU A 96 -14.20 -16.48 6.79
CA GLU A 96 -13.85 -16.18 5.39
C GLU A 96 -14.83 -15.13 4.88
N LYS A 97 -14.32 -14.21 4.12
CA LYS A 97 -15.11 -13.15 3.48
C LYS A 97 -14.86 -13.23 2.00
N ASP A 98 -15.90 -13.42 1.23
CA ASP A 98 -15.84 -13.30 -0.20
C ASP A 98 -15.44 -11.87 -0.59
N TRP A 99 -14.49 -11.78 -1.47
CA TRP A 99 -14.01 -10.51 -1.97
C TRP A 99 -14.76 -10.20 -3.26
N VAL A 100 -15.56 -9.18 -3.20
CA VAL A 100 -16.21 -8.64 -4.39
C VAL A 100 -15.34 -7.50 -4.89
N ILE A 101 -14.65 -7.75 -5.99
CA ILE A 101 -14.06 -6.68 -6.80
C ILE A 101 -15.22 -6.16 -7.65
N ASN A 102 -15.73 -5.00 -7.31
CA ASN A 102 -16.68 -4.34 -8.17
C ASN A 102 -15.92 -3.82 -9.39
N GLU A 103 -16.38 -4.15 -10.58
CA GLU A 103 -15.85 -3.55 -11.78
C GLU A 103 -16.08 -2.03 -11.72
N LEU A 104 -14.99 -1.28 -11.92
CA LEU A 104 -15.10 0.17 -11.97
C LEU A 104 -15.72 0.57 -13.30
N ILE A 105 -16.90 1.12 -13.23
CA ILE A 105 -17.49 1.85 -14.36
C ILE A 105 -16.91 3.25 -14.33
N LEU A 106 -16.10 3.59 -15.33
CA LEU A 106 -15.50 4.92 -15.42
C LEU A 106 -16.62 5.95 -15.57
N LYS A 107 -16.53 7.01 -14.77
CA LYS A 107 -17.48 8.13 -14.79
C LYS A 107 -17.28 8.98 -16.04
N GLU A 108 -18.30 9.71 -16.43
CA GLU A 108 -18.23 10.64 -17.56
C GLU A 108 -17.28 11.80 -17.34
N SER A 109 -16.93 12.11 -16.07
CA SER A 109 -15.96 13.16 -15.75
C SER A 109 -15.14 12.85 -14.50
N TYR A 110 -13.83 13.03 -14.63
CA TYR A 110 -12.89 13.08 -13.51
C TYR A 110 -12.13 14.39 -13.56
N LYS A 111 -12.30 15.23 -12.54
CA LYS A 111 -11.62 16.55 -12.47
C LYS A 111 -10.18 16.47 -12.00
N LYS A 112 -9.87 15.48 -11.14
CA LYS A 112 -8.54 15.29 -10.55
C LYS A 112 -8.11 13.84 -10.66
N ILE A 113 -7.05 13.61 -11.39
CA ILE A 113 -6.47 12.27 -11.63
C ILE A 113 -5.07 12.23 -11.06
N LEU A 114 -4.80 11.22 -10.24
CA LEU A 114 -3.46 10.95 -9.71
C LEU A 114 -2.89 9.72 -10.40
N ILE A 115 -1.71 9.86 -10.99
CA ILE A 115 -0.98 8.76 -11.65
C ILE A 115 0.27 8.43 -10.84
N CYS A 116 0.40 7.16 -10.43
CA CYS A 116 1.53 6.60 -9.70
C CYS A 116 2.19 5.51 -10.54
N PRO A 117 3.09 5.86 -11.47
CA PRO A 117 3.59 4.92 -12.47
C PRO A 117 4.58 3.91 -11.93
N GLN A 118 5.18 4.16 -10.76
CA GLN A 118 6.29 3.40 -10.22
C GLN A 118 5.90 2.33 -9.20
N SER A 119 6.70 1.26 -9.19
CA SER A 119 6.76 0.25 -8.13
C SER A 119 8.21 0.10 -7.63
N THR A 120 8.41 -0.56 -6.50
CA THR A 120 9.75 -0.96 -6.02
C THR A 120 10.42 -1.97 -6.93
N ASP A 121 9.64 -2.75 -7.68
CA ASP A 121 10.10 -3.63 -8.75
C ASP A 121 9.85 -2.94 -10.09
N THR A 122 10.92 -2.57 -10.79
CA THR A 122 10.85 -1.84 -12.05
C THR A 122 10.09 -2.59 -13.16
N ASN A 123 10.04 -3.92 -13.09
CA ASN A 123 9.25 -4.73 -14.02
C ASN A 123 7.73 -4.50 -13.90
N ARG A 124 7.29 -3.89 -12.80
CA ARG A 124 5.88 -3.54 -12.55
C ARG A 124 5.56 -2.10 -12.92
N ASN A 125 6.56 -1.29 -13.26
CA ASN A 125 6.35 0.11 -13.63
C ASN A 125 5.45 0.22 -14.86
N LEU A 126 4.67 1.29 -14.91
CA LEU A 126 3.98 1.71 -16.13
C LEU A 126 5.02 2.26 -17.12
N PRO A 127 5.14 1.68 -18.33
CA PRO A 127 6.10 2.16 -19.33
C PRO A 127 5.83 3.61 -19.73
N GLY A 128 6.90 4.37 -20.03
CA GLY A 128 6.81 5.79 -20.36
C GLY A 128 5.87 6.08 -21.54
N GLU A 129 5.95 5.29 -22.62
CA GLU A 129 5.06 5.44 -23.78
C GLU A 129 3.58 5.23 -23.44
N GLN A 130 3.30 4.31 -22.53
CA GLN A 130 1.94 4.06 -22.06
C GLN A 130 1.45 5.17 -21.15
N LEU A 131 2.34 5.71 -20.30
CA LEU A 131 2.05 6.88 -19.48
C LEU A 131 1.67 8.07 -20.36
N ASP A 132 2.44 8.32 -21.43
CA ASP A 132 2.17 9.42 -22.36
C ASP A 132 0.82 9.27 -23.06
N ARG A 133 0.53 8.07 -23.57
CA ARG A 133 -0.75 7.76 -24.21
C ARG A 133 -1.92 7.94 -23.23
N LEU A 134 -1.78 7.42 -22.01
CA LEU A 134 -2.81 7.50 -20.97
C LEU A 134 -3.14 8.95 -20.61
N ILE A 135 -2.12 9.82 -20.49
CA ILE A 135 -2.33 11.25 -20.22
C ILE A 135 -3.12 11.90 -21.36
N LEU A 136 -2.73 11.64 -22.60
CA LEU A 136 -3.44 12.19 -23.77
C LEU A 136 -4.90 11.71 -23.84
N ASP A 137 -5.14 10.44 -23.55
CA ASP A 137 -6.48 9.88 -23.54
C ASP A 137 -7.35 10.52 -22.44
N PHE A 138 -6.81 10.68 -21.23
CA PHE A 138 -7.53 11.37 -20.14
C PHE A 138 -7.82 12.84 -20.46
N GLN A 139 -6.87 13.56 -21.06
CA GLN A 139 -7.07 14.95 -21.47
C GLN A 139 -8.21 15.09 -22.48
N LYS A 140 -8.34 14.13 -23.40
CA LYS A 140 -9.42 14.10 -24.40
C LYS A 140 -10.75 13.68 -23.79
N MET A 141 -10.75 12.59 -23.01
CA MET A 141 -11.97 12.00 -22.45
C MET A 141 -12.64 12.90 -21.41
N TYR A 142 -11.85 13.59 -20.57
CA TYR A 142 -12.35 14.31 -19.40
C TYR A 142 -12.22 15.84 -19.51
N ASN A 143 -12.09 16.35 -20.71
CA ASN A 143 -12.03 17.80 -20.98
C ASN A 143 -10.96 18.52 -20.11
N GLN A 144 -9.69 18.11 -20.27
CA GLN A 144 -8.54 18.72 -19.59
C GLN A 144 -8.61 18.60 -18.05
N PRO A 145 -8.64 17.40 -17.49
CA PRO A 145 -8.61 17.22 -16.04
C PRO A 145 -7.26 17.67 -15.46
N GLU A 146 -7.26 18.00 -14.18
CA GLU A 146 -6.03 18.22 -13.44
C GLU A 146 -5.32 16.86 -13.21
N ILE A 147 -4.21 16.63 -13.90
CA ILE A 147 -3.43 15.40 -13.76
C ILE A 147 -2.21 15.68 -12.90
N THR A 148 -2.02 14.87 -11.86
CA THR A 148 -0.82 14.89 -11.01
C THR A 148 -0.08 13.57 -11.18
N ILE A 149 1.23 13.63 -11.42
CA ILE A 149 2.11 12.45 -11.43
C ILE A 149 2.86 12.41 -10.11
N ALA A 150 2.72 11.31 -9.36
CA ALA A 150 3.47 11.07 -8.14
C ALA A 150 4.54 10.00 -8.37
N SER A 151 5.80 10.39 -8.27
CA SER A 151 6.94 9.52 -8.53
C SER A 151 8.16 9.88 -7.70
N MET A 152 9.04 8.89 -7.47
CA MET A 152 10.39 9.11 -6.94
C MET A 152 11.38 9.50 -8.04
N ASP A 153 11.06 9.17 -9.30
CA ASP A 153 11.90 9.45 -10.46
C ASP A 153 11.36 10.65 -11.25
N LYS A 154 12.23 11.63 -11.43
CA LYS A 154 11.90 12.83 -12.18
C LYS A 154 11.64 12.57 -13.67
N SER A 155 12.15 11.46 -14.22
CA SER A 155 11.93 11.06 -15.61
C SER A 155 10.47 10.67 -15.91
N ASP A 156 9.66 10.40 -14.89
CA ASP A 156 8.23 10.12 -15.05
C ASP A 156 7.39 11.39 -15.24
N PHE A 157 7.92 12.56 -14.87
CA PHE A 157 7.15 13.79 -14.97
C PHE A 157 6.98 14.24 -16.42
N ARG A 158 5.81 14.77 -16.72
CA ARG A 158 5.40 15.25 -18.05
C ARG A 158 4.99 16.72 -17.98
N ASP A 159 5.19 17.42 -19.08
CA ASP A 159 4.72 18.79 -19.23
C ASP A 159 3.18 18.82 -19.22
N GLY A 160 2.62 19.87 -18.65
CA GLY A 160 1.18 20.00 -18.47
C GLY A 160 0.57 19.18 -17.33
N CYS A 161 1.39 18.41 -16.59
CA CYS A 161 0.96 17.68 -15.39
C CYS A 161 1.59 18.29 -14.13
N ASN A 162 0.84 18.26 -13.02
CA ASN A 162 1.38 18.59 -11.70
C ASN A 162 2.37 17.50 -11.27
N LYS A 163 3.39 17.89 -10.50
CA LYS A 163 4.46 17.01 -10.08
C LYS A 163 4.42 16.84 -8.56
N PHE A 164 4.42 15.60 -8.10
CA PHE A 164 4.56 15.26 -6.69
C PHE A 164 5.74 14.31 -6.50
N ILE A 165 6.81 14.80 -5.85
CA ILE A 165 8.00 14.00 -5.59
C ILE A 165 7.76 13.15 -4.33
N LEU A 166 7.78 11.83 -4.51
CA LEU A 166 7.67 10.88 -3.41
C LEU A 166 9.03 10.74 -2.70
N GLU A 167 9.04 10.97 -1.41
CA GLU A 167 10.20 10.77 -0.56
C GLU A 167 9.90 9.72 0.52
N LYS A 168 10.95 9.04 1.00
CA LYS A 168 10.84 8.05 2.08
C LYS A 168 10.83 8.71 3.46
N THR A 169 9.99 9.73 3.63
CA THR A 169 9.80 10.46 4.88
C THR A 169 8.36 10.33 5.38
N ALA A 170 8.13 10.54 6.68
CA ALA A 170 6.78 10.53 7.24
C ALA A 170 5.96 11.69 6.67
N HIS A 171 6.54 12.87 6.54
CA HIS A 171 5.88 14.05 5.99
C HIS A 171 5.44 13.85 4.54
N SER A 172 6.31 13.32 3.68
CA SER A 172 5.94 12.99 2.30
C SER A 172 4.82 11.92 2.25
N SER A 173 4.84 10.96 3.15
CA SER A 173 3.76 9.95 3.26
C SER A 173 2.41 10.56 3.65
N GLU A 174 2.38 11.53 4.58
CA GLU A 174 1.17 12.27 4.96
C GLU A 174 0.61 13.05 3.77
N GLN A 175 1.47 13.83 3.12
CA GLN A 175 1.09 14.62 1.94
C GLN A 175 0.57 13.72 0.81
N PHE A 176 1.18 12.55 0.63
CA PHE A 176 0.76 11.61 -0.39
C PHE A 176 -0.61 10.97 -0.11
N ILE A 177 -0.89 10.62 1.15
CA ILE A 177 -2.22 10.15 1.56
C ILE A 177 -3.29 11.23 1.28
N ASP A 178 -2.99 12.48 1.61
CA ASP A 178 -3.87 13.60 1.34
C ASP A 178 -4.09 13.85 -0.14
N LEU A 179 -3.05 13.67 -0.95
CA LEU A 179 -3.16 13.76 -2.41
C LEU A 179 -4.09 12.67 -2.95
N ILE A 180 -3.96 11.41 -2.50
CA ILE A 180 -4.87 10.32 -2.86
C ILE A 180 -6.31 10.66 -2.45
N LYS A 181 -6.54 11.17 -1.24
CA LYS A 181 -7.87 11.57 -0.76
C LYS A 181 -8.52 12.63 -1.66
N LYS A 182 -7.75 13.61 -2.11
CA LYS A 182 -8.22 14.73 -2.94
C LYS A 182 -8.43 14.34 -4.41
N SER A 183 -7.85 13.26 -4.86
CA SER A 183 -7.98 12.78 -6.23
C SER A 183 -9.27 11.99 -6.42
N ALA A 184 -9.90 12.14 -7.58
CA ALA A 184 -11.14 11.47 -7.92
C ALA A 184 -10.91 10.09 -8.57
N LEU A 185 -9.84 9.97 -9.37
CA LEU A 185 -9.36 8.72 -9.95
C LEU A 185 -7.90 8.51 -9.60
N ILE A 186 -7.56 7.31 -9.20
CA ILE A 186 -6.17 6.89 -8.99
C ILE A 186 -5.79 5.91 -10.10
N VAL A 187 -4.64 6.14 -10.69
CA VAL A 187 -4.04 5.27 -11.70
C VAL A 187 -2.70 4.82 -11.19
N CYS A 188 -2.47 3.53 -11.07
CA CYS A 188 -1.22 3.04 -10.53
C CYS A 188 -0.80 1.66 -11.05
N SER A 189 0.48 1.38 -10.93
CA SER A 189 1.04 0.03 -11.06
C SER A 189 0.77 -0.78 -9.78
N ASP A 190 1.17 -2.06 -9.77
CA ASP A 190 1.21 -2.89 -8.57
C ASP A 190 2.23 -2.35 -7.55
N SER A 191 1.77 -1.49 -6.68
CA SER A 191 2.61 -0.74 -5.74
C SER A 191 1.83 -0.26 -4.51
N GLY A 192 2.51 0.38 -3.56
CA GLY A 192 1.89 0.92 -2.35
C GLY A 192 0.65 1.79 -2.58
N PRO A 193 0.65 2.74 -3.54
CA PRO A 193 -0.51 3.54 -3.93
C PRO A 193 -1.79 2.74 -4.19
N LEU A 194 -1.68 1.57 -4.83
CA LEU A 194 -2.81 0.67 -5.08
C LEU A 194 -3.53 0.30 -3.78
N HIS A 195 -2.77 -0.16 -2.80
CA HIS A 195 -3.34 -0.61 -1.53
C HIS A 195 -3.94 0.55 -0.72
N ILE A 196 -3.34 1.74 -0.78
CA ILE A 196 -3.86 2.94 -0.13
C ILE A 196 -5.17 3.37 -0.79
N ALA A 197 -5.22 3.40 -2.12
CA ALA A 197 -6.41 3.76 -2.88
C ALA A 197 -7.59 2.81 -2.57
N LEU A 198 -7.33 1.50 -2.54
CA LEU A 198 -8.34 0.50 -2.16
C LEU A 198 -8.84 0.70 -0.73
N ALA A 199 -7.94 0.94 0.23
CA ALA A 199 -8.31 1.18 1.61
C ALA A 199 -9.16 2.45 1.79
N LEU A 200 -8.90 3.48 0.98
CA LEU A 200 -9.65 4.73 0.93
C LEU A 200 -10.90 4.65 0.02
N LYS A 201 -11.18 3.49 -0.57
CA LYS A 201 -12.33 3.25 -1.47
C LYS A 201 -12.38 4.24 -2.64
N LYS A 202 -11.23 4.54 -3.22
CA LYS A 202 -11.11 5.42 -4.39
C LYS A 202 -11.41 4.66 -5.67
N ASP A 203 -11.89 5.37 -6.69
CA ASP A 203 -11.94 4.84 -8.05
C ASP A 203 -10.51 4.58 -8.49
N LEU A 204 -10.22 3.36 -8.93
CA LEU A 204 -8.88 2.87 -9.16
C LEU A 204 -8.73 2.19 -10.53
N LEU A 205 -7.76 2.63 -11.30
CA LEU A 205 -7.29 1.97 -12.50
C LEU A 205 -5.91 1.36 -12.22
N ALA A 206 -5.84 0.04 -12.15
CA ALA A 206 -4.63 -0.69 -11.81
C ALA A 206 -4.00 -1.38 -13.02
N PHE A 207 -2.74 -1.08 -13.30
CA PHE A 207 -1.94 -1.73 -14.32
C PHE A 207 -1.10 -2.84 -13.69
N LEU A 208 -1.51 -4.09 -13.89
CA LEU A 208 -0.86 -5.27 -13.34
C LEU A 208 -0.12 -6.03 -14.45
N ARG A 209 1.21 -5.91 -14.50
CA ARG A 209 2.03 -6.54 -15.54
C ARG A 209 2.42 -7.98 -15.21
N ILE A 210 2.69 -8.27 -13.96
CA ILE A 210 3.26 -9.56 -13.51
C ILE A 210 2.38 -10.20 -12.44
N THR A 211 1.69 -9.42 -11.66
CA THR A 211 0.97 -9.89 -10.49
C THR A 211 -0.45 -10.30 -10.83
N VAL A 212 -0.87 -11.43 -10.28
CA VAL A 212 -2.24 -11.90 -10.43
C VAL A 212 -3.17 -11.04 -9.56
N PRO A 213 -4.28 -10.53 -10.09
CA PRO A 213 -5.21 -9.66 -9.36
C PRO A 213 -5.66 -10.21 -8.01
N ASP A 214 -5.95 -11.49 -7.95
CA ASP A 214 -6.47 -12.17 -6.75
C ASP A 214 -5.51 -12.13 -5.55
N ILE A 215 -4.23 -11.91 -5.80
CA ILE A 215 -3.21 -11.81 -4.73
C ILE A 215 -3.27 -10.45 -4.05
N ILE A 216 -3.68 -9.41 -4.77
CA ILE A 216 -3.48 -8.02 -4.35
C ILE A 216 -4.77 -7.35 -3.95
N ILE A 217 -5.84 -7.59 -4.71
CA ILE A 217 -7.07 -6.81 -4.62
C ILE A 217 -8.07 -7.52 -3.72
N ASN A 218 -8.43 -6.86 -2.64
CA ASN A 218 -9.28 -7.43 -1.60
C ASN A 218 -10.72 -6.93 -1.67
N SER A 219 -10.92 -5.71 -2.09
CA SER A 219 -12.26 -5.09 -2.20
C SER A 219 -12.12 -3.69 -2.82
N GLY A 220 -13.21 -3.17 -3.36
CA GLY A 220 -13.27 -1.80 -3.89
C GLY A 220 -13.64 -1.77 -5.37
N SER A 221 -13.83 -0.57 -5.90
CA SER A 221 -14.10 -0.35 -7.33
C SER A 221 -12.77 -0.20 -8.06
N CYS A 222 -12.43 -1.21 -8.84
CA CYS A 222 -11.15 -1.26 -9.55
C CYS A 222 -11.34 -1.78 -10.97
N LEU A 223 -10.81 -1.06 -11.94
CA LEU A 223 -10.58 -1.58 -13.28
C LEU A 223 -9.13 -2.08 -13.37
N ILE A 224 -9.01 -3.35 -13.70
CA ILE A 224 -7.71 -4.00 -13.81
C ILE A 224 -7.36 -4.14 -15.28
N ILE A 225 -6.20 -3.59 -15.65
CA ILE A 225 -5.62 -3.80 -16.97
C ILE A 225 -4.48 -4.79 -16.81
N ASN A 226 -4.73 -6.03 -17.25
CA ASN A 226 -3.74 -7.09 -17.30
C ASN A 226 -3.11 -7.11 -18.69
N LYS A 227 -1.78 -7.18 -18.73
CA LYS A 227 -0.98 -7.28 -19.97
C LYS A 227 -1.15 -6.07 -20.89
N LEU A 228 -0.27 -5.16 -20.72
CA LEU A 228 0.07 -4.17 -21.75
C LEU A 228 1.28 -4.67 -22.54
#